data_e6a55a7c08beb467398e8ee9ae5c086c
#
_entry.id   e6a55a7c08beb467398e8ee9ae5c086c
#
_cell.length_a   1.000
_cell.length_b   1.000
_cell.length_c   1.000
_cell.angle_alpha   90.00
_cell.angle_beta   90.00
_cell.angle_gamma   90.00
#
_symmetry.space_group_name_H-M   'P 1'
#
loop_
_entity.id
_entity.type
_entity.pdbx_description
1 polymer ?
#
loop_
_entity_poly.entity_id
_entity_poly.type
_entity_poly.pdbx_seq_one_letter_code
_entity_poly.pdbx_strand_id
1 'polypeptide(L)'
;RDRSPSRGLGDVYKRQPWSTEEIPFEQAAEIGTKKVIQEHSTIGILVTTDGSVTGIEREDYIEPEERVVRELKELNKPFVIVLNSVEPDSEYTQTLAQKLQEKYDTQVIPTDCENLTADKIDEIFGKVLYEFPIERVNISFPRWVDGLPETHWLKEELYDEIKDAFKDIRILKQIDNRITKLQNTEVISTSIINEIQLGTGSINITINLLDDLFYKVLTEISGVPITNEGELFSSMISFANVKKEYDKVSTALQEVNTKGYGIVSPSIDELILEEPEMVKQGTRYGVKLRAKAPSIHMIRADIETEVSPIVGSEKQSQELVESLLSEFENDPKKIWESNIFGKSLHELVNEGLQTKLMKMPEDAQEKLQETLERIINEGSGGLICIIL
;
A
#
# COMPACT_ATOMS: atom_id res chain seq x y z
N ARG A 1 1.43 -49.36 -54.99
CA ARG A 1 2.63 -50.00 -54.40
C ARG A 1 3.74 -49.99 -55.45
N ASP A 2 4.46 -48.89 -55.61
CA ASP A 2 5.71 -48.85 -56.37
C ASP A 2 6.89 -48.78 -55.37
N ARG A 3 7.61 -49.89 -55.29
CA ARG A 3 8.89 -49.98 -54.67
C ARG A 3 9.91 -49.56 -55.74
N SER A 4 10.29 -48.29 -55.72
CA SER A 4 11.50 -47.83 -56.42
C SER A 4 12.72 -48.23 -55.61
N PRO A 5 13.82 -48.74 -56.25
CA PRO A 5 15.01 -49.18 -55.58
C PRO A 5 15.77 -47.99 -54.99
N SER A 6 16.27 -48.17 -53.78
CA SER A 6 17.18 -47.23 -53.10
C SER A 6 18.35 -46.84 -53.96
N ARG A 7 18.35 -45.65 -54.54
CA ARG A 7 19.54 -44.96 -55.06
C ARG A 7 20.19 -44.17 -53.93
N GLY A 8 21.46 -44.25 -53.89
CA GLY A 8 22.34 -43.78 -52.83
C GLY A 8 22.06 -42.40 -52.23
N LEU A 9 22.59 -42.17 -51.06
CA LEU A 9 22.56 -40.99 -50.21
C LEU A 9 23.04 -39.70 -50.94
N GLY A 10 22.29 -39.25 -51.92
CA GLY A 10 22.48 -38.00 -52.64
C GLY A 10 21.14 -37.39 -52.96
N ASP A 11 20.86 -36.24 -52.40
CA ASP A 11 19.82 -35.28 -52.75
C ASP A 11 18.39 -35.86 -52.86
N VAL A 12 17.86 -36.30 -51.72
CA VAL A 12 16.43 -36.61 -51.62
C VAL A 12 15.67 -35.28 -51.42
N TYR A 13 15.12 -34.77 -52.54
CA TYR A 13 14.21 -33.63 -52.50
C TYR A 13 12.84 -34.07 -51.97
N LYS A 14 12.23 -33.30 -51.03
CA LYS A 14 10.88 -33.53 -50.57
C LYS A 14 10.02 -32.29 -50.78
N ARG A 15 8.78 -32.49 -51.29
CA ARG A 15 7.73 -31.47 -51.23
C ARG A 15 7.23 -31.33 -49.83
N GLN A 16 7.22 -30.13 -49.32
CA GLN A 16 6.71 -29.79 -47.99
C GLN A 16 5.42 -28.96 -48.13
N PRO A 17 4.44 -29.09 -47.22
CA PRO A 17 3.17 -28.35 -47.28
C PRO A 17 3.35 -26.82 -47.32
N TRP A 18 4.46 -26.33 -46.84
CA TRP A 18 4.79 -24.91 -46.75
C TRP A 18 5.78 -24.38 -47.79
N SER A 19 6.18 -25.22 -48.77
CA SER A 19 7.09 -24.82 -49.85
C SER A 19 6.49 -25.20 -51.20
N THR A 20 6.54 -24.25 -52.13
CA THR A 20 6.12 -24.48 -53.55
C THR A 20 7.21 -25.15 -54.39
N GLU A 21 8.44 -25.16 -53.88
CA GLU A 21 9.61 -25.73 -54.55
C GLU A 21 10.12 -26.98 -53.83
N GLU A 22 10.75 -27.90 -54.54
CA GLU A 22 11.43 -29.03 -53.94
C GLU A 22 12.74 -28.58 -53.31
N ILE A 23 12.90 -28.83 -52.03
CA ILE A 23 14.08 -28.45 -51.23
C ILE A 23 14.85 -29.71 -50.80
N PRO A 24 16.19 -29.61 -50.59
CA PRO A 24 17.00 -30.71 -50.06
C PRO A 24 16.46 -31.20 -48.76
N PHE A 25 16.54 -32.51 -48.49
CA PHE A 25 16.00 -33.12 -47.26
C PHE A 25 16.52 -32.48 -45.99
N GLU A 26 17.82 -32.14 -45.99
CA GLU A 26 18.47 -31.50 -44.85
C GLU A 26 17.86 -30.12 -44.54
N GLN A 27 17.66 -29.27 -45.53
CA GLN A 27 16.98 -27.99 -45.37
C GLN A 27 15.50 -28.13 -44.98
N ALA A 28 14.82 -29.14 -45.57
CA ALA A 28 13.43 -29.43 -45.22
C ALA A 28 13.29 -29.86 -43.75
N ALA A 29 14.23 -30.66 -43.23
CA ALA A 29 14.26 -31.10 -41.85
C ALA A 29 14.55 -29.89 -40.92
N GLU A 30 15.49 -29.04 -41.27
CA GLU A 30 15.85 -27.86 -40.50
C GLU A 30 14.67 -26.87 -40.39
N ILE A 31 14.05 -26.52 -41.55
CA ILE A 31 12.90 -25.62 -41.59
C ILE A 31 11.71 -26.21 -40.83
N GLY A 32 11.46 -27.53 -41.04
CA GLY A 32 10.36 -28.23 -40.35
C GLY A 32 10.54 -28.25 -38.84
N THR A 33 11.73 -28.57 -38.36
CA THR A 33 12.03 -28.57 -36.93
C THR A 33 11.89 -27.18 -36.33
N LYS A 34 12.42 -26.16 -37.02
CA LYS A 34 12.30 -24.77 -36.59
C LYS A 34 10.85 -24.32 -36.49
N LYS A 35 10.00 -24.65 -37.48
CA LYS A 35 8.57 -24.34 -37.44
C LYS A 35 7.83 -25.07 -36.31
N VAL A 36 8.12 -26.33 -36.07
CA VAL A 36 7.51 -27.09 -34.97
C VAL A 36 7.87 -26.45 -33.63
N ILE A 37 9.12 -26.08 -33.42
CA ILE A 37 9.57 -25.41 -32.20
C ILE A 37 8.88 -24.06 -32.08
N GLN A 38 8.81 -23.25 -33.10
CA GLN A 38 8.26 -21.91 -33.08
C GLN A 38 6.74 -21.86 -32.84
N GLU A 39 6.00 -22.67 -33.62
CA GLU A 39 4.55 -22.54 -33.78
C GLU A 39 3.77 -23.56 -32.91
N HIS A 40 4.35 -24.73 -32.62
CA HIS A 40 3.61 -25.86 -32.05
C HIS A 40 4.16 -26.37 -30.72
N SER A 41 5.35 -25.97 -30.28
CA SER A 41 5.89 -26.44 -29.00
C SER A 41 5.81 -25.34 -27.92
N THR A 42 5.46 -25.72 -26.71
CA THR A 42 5.45 -24.85 -25.54
C THR A 42 6.79 -24.93 -24.82
N ILE A 43 7.45 -26.09 -24.85
CA ILE A 43 8.73 -26.37 -24.19
C ILE A 43 9.70 -27.02 -25.16
N GLY A 44 11.00 -26.92 -24.88
CA GLY A 44 12.08 -27.61 -25.57
C GLY A 44 12.80 -28.60 -24.66
N ILE A 45 13.19 -29.74 -25.20
CA ILE A 45 14.13 -30.66 -24.55
C ILE A 45 15.25 -30.89 -25.54
N LEU A 46 16.44 -30.36 -25.23
CA LEU A 46 17.63 -30.62 -26.02
C LEU A 46 18.31 -31.88 -25.48
N VAL A 47 18.42 -32.90 -26.29
CA VAL A 47 19.15 -34.12 -25.92
C VAL A 47 20.52 -34.08 -26.55
N THR A 48 21.56 -34.13 -25.69
CA THR A 48 22.96 -34.27 -26.06
C THR A 48 23.56 -35.48 -25.38
N THR A 49 24.84 -35.78 -25.60
CA THR A 49 25.49 -36.95 -25.00
C THR A 49 26.89 -36.63 -24.49
N ASP A 50 27.38 -37.41 -23.58
CA ASP A 50 28.76 -37.41 -23.10
C ASP A 50 29.75 -38.20 -24.01
N GLY A 51 29.24 -38.78 -25.11
CA GLY A 51 29.96 -39.65 -26.04
C GLY A 51 29.87 -41.12 -25.73
N SER A 52 29.29 -41.54 -24.60
CA SER A 52 29.23 -42.97 -24.22
C SER A 52 28.12 -43.75 -24.92
N VAL A 53 27.11 -43.11 -25.48
CA VAL A 53 25.89 -43.75 -25.99
C VAL A 53 25.97 -44.08 -27.50
N THR A 54 26.74 -43.27 -28.23
CA THR A 54 26.88 -43.40 -29.70
C THR A 54 28.35 -43.60 -30.03
N GLY A 55 28.67 -44.11 -31.21
CA GLY A 55 30.06 -44.21 -31.67
C GLY A 55 30.66 -42.88 -32.15
N ILE A 56 30.07 -41.75 -31.77
CA ILE A 56 30.48 -40.40 -32.14
C ILE A 56 31.10 -39.75 -30.89
N GLU A 57 32.28 -39.17 -31.05
CA GLU A 57 32.98 -38.49 -29.95
C GLU A 57 32.22 -37.28 -29.45
N ARG A 58 32.41 -36.93 -28.17
CA ARG A 58 31.73 -35.76 -27.54
C ARG A 58 32.02 -34.45 -28.29
N GLU A 59 33.20 -34.28 -28.82
CA GLU A 59 33.66 -33.09 -29.51
C GLU A 59 32.81 -32.76 -30.73
N ASP A 60 32.32 -33.78 -31.44
CA ASP A 60 31.49 -33.59 -32.63
C ASP A 60 30.06 -33.10 -32.35
N TYR A 61 29.63 -33.19 -31.08
CA TYR A 61 28.32 -32.67 -30.64
C TYR A 61 28.37 -31.21 -30.20
N ILE A 62 29.55 -30.63 -29.94
CA ILE A 62 29.65 -29.29 -29.33
C ILE A 62 29.07 -28.21 -30.24
N GLU A 63 29.46 -28.18 -31.52
CA GLU A 63 29.01 -27.15 -32.47
C GLU A 63 27.48 -27.22 -32.75
N PRO A 64 26.89 -28.39 -33.05
CA PRO A 64 25.45 -28.52 -33.19
C PRO A 64 24.68 -28.17 -31.89
N GLU A 65 25.18 -28.56 -30.74
CA GLU A 65 24.60 -28.26 -29.43
C GLU A 65 24.56 -26.73 -29.19
N GLU A 66 25.64 -26.04 -29.39
CA GLU A 66 25.73 -24.57 -29.25
C GLU A 66 24.76 -23.84 -30.21
N ARG A 67 24.62 -24.34 -31.43
CA ARG A 67 23.68 -23.79 -32.41
C ARG A 67 22.26 -23.91 -31.96
N VAL A 68 21.83 -25.11 -31.51
CA VAL A 68 20.47 -25.37 -31.07
C VAL A 68 20.14 -24.59 -29.79
N VAL A 69 21.08 -24.53 -28.82
CA VAL A 69 20.91 -23.70 -27.61
C VAL A 69 20.69 -22.24 -27.96
N ARG A 70 21.46 -21.70 -28.91
CA ARG A 70 21.30 -20.31 -29.37
C ARG A 70 19.93 -20.07 -29.98
N GLU A 71 19.49 -20.98 -30.88
CA GLU A 71 18.18 -20.89 -31.54
C GLU A 71 17.02 -20.97 -30.51
N LEU A 72 17.09 -21.85 -29.52
CA LEU A 72 16.08 -21.95 -28.46
C LEU A 72 16.03 -20.68 -27.59
N LYS A 73 17.19 -20.10 -27.28
CA LYS A 73 17.26 -18.83 -26.54
C LYS A 73 16.69 -17.65 -27.33
N GLU A 74 16.99 -17.55 -28.64
CA GLU A 74 16.42 -16.53 -29.53
C GLU A 74 14.91 -16.60 -29.63
N LEU A 75 14.33 -17.81 -29.54
CA LEU A 75 12.89 -18.03 -29.55
C LEU A 75 12.21 -17.78 -28.21
N ASN A 76 12.98 -17.49 -27.15
CA ASN A 76 12.48 -17.34 -25.77
C ASN A 76 11.61 -18.53 -25.29
N LYS A 77 11.93 -19.72 -25.76
CA LYS A 77 11.23 -20.95 -25.32
C LYS A 77 11.90 -21.51 -24.08
N PRO A 78 11.13 -21.88 -23.06
CA PRO A 78 11.69 -22.61 -21.91
C PRO A 78 12.20 -23.98 -22.38
N PHE A 79 13.43 -24.32 -22.03
CA PHE A 79 14.03 -25.59 -22.38
C PHE A 79 14.99 -26.11 -21.33
N VAL A 80 15.21 -27.41 -21.33
CA VAL A 80 16.26 -28.05 -20.54
C VAL A 80 17.15 -28.89 -21.44
N ILE A 81 18.33 -29.23 -20.96
CA ILE A 81 19.28 -30.10 -21.63
C ILE A 81 19.29 -31.45 -20.91
N VAL A 82 19.01 -32.50 -21.65
CA VAL A 82 19.18 -33.89 -21.19
C VAL A 82 20.53 -34.38 -21.69
N LEU A 83 21.44 -34.65 -20.76
CA LEU A 83 22.76 -35.22 -21.07
C LEU A 83 22.63 -36.76 -21.04
N ASN A 84 22.47 -37.37 -22.21
CA ASN A 84 22.33 -38.81 -22.33
C ASN A 84 23.66 -39.51 -22.10
N SER A 85 23.72 -40.41 -21.13
CA SER A 85 24.92 -41.15 -20.72
C SER A 85 24.52 -42.57 -20.31
N VAL A 86 25.40 -43.52 -20.61
CA VAL A 86 25.28 -44.90 -20.10
C VAL A 86 25.45 -44.95 -18.58
N GLU A 87 26.26 -44.06 -18.04
CA GLU A 87 26.56 -43.96 -16.57
C GLU A 87 26.28 -42.50 -16.10
N PRO A 88 24.99 -42.10 -15.95
CA PRO A 88 24.63 -40.72 -15.60
C PRO A 88 25.17 -40.28 -14.23
N ASP A 89 25.43 -41.20 -13.32
CA ASP A 89 25.92 -40.90 -11.99
C ASP A 89 27.47 -40.88 -11.90
N SER A 90 28.18 -41.13 -13.00
CA SER A 90 29.64 -41.07 -13.03
C SER A 90 30.14 -39.65 -12.75
N GLU A 91 31.32 -39.54 -12.09
CA GLU A 91 31.97 -38.26 -11.79
C GLU A 91 32.23 -37.44 -13.06
N TYR A 92 32.57 -38.09 -14.16
CA TYR A 92 32.77 -37.43 -15.46
C TYR A 92 31.49 -36.80 -15.98
N THR A 93 30.40 -37.57 -16.02
CA THR A 93 29.10 -37.10 -16.55
C THR A 93 28.53 -35.99 -15.67
N GLN A 94 28.63 -36.10 -14.35
CA GLN A 94 28.18 -35.05 -13.42
C GLN A 94 29.01 -33.77 -13.57
N THR A 95 30.33 -33.87 -13.71
CA THR A 95 31.21 -32.73 -13.95
C THR A 95 30.92 -32.06 -15.30
N LEU A 96 30.68 -32.85 -16.34
CA LEU A 96 30.29 -32.35 -17.67
C LEU A 96 28.94 -31.63 -17.59
N ALA A 97 27.94 -32.20 -16.92
CA ALA A 97 26.64 -31.58 -16.74
C ALA A 97 26.75 -30.22 -16.04
N GLN A 98 27.57 -30.11 -14.99
CA GLN A 98 27.79 -28.86 -14.29
C GLN A 98 28.44 -27.81 -15.21
N LYS A 99 29.46 -28.18 -15.96
CA LYS A 99 30.11 -27.28 -16.94
C LYS A 99 29.13 -26.78 -18.00
N LEU A 100 28.28 -27.66 -18.52
CA LEU A 100 27.26 -27.30 -19.51
C LEU A 100 26.19 -26.38 -18.90
N GLN A 101 25.80 -26.64 -17.67
CA GLN A 101 24.84 -25.79 -16.94
C GLN A 101 25.38 -24.39 -16.72
N GLU A 102 26.65 -24.26 -16.33
CA GLU A 102 27.32 -22.95 -16.17
C GLU A 102 27.47 -22.25 -17.53
N LYS A 103 27.86 -22.98 -18.59
CA LYS A 103 28.06 -22.44 -19.93
C LYS A 103 26.77 -21.92 -20.57
N TYR A 104 25.69 -22.67 -20.40
CA TYR A 104 24.41 -22.37 -21.07
C TYR A 104 23.40 -21.66 -20.16
N ASP A 105 23.69 -21.49 -18.87
CA ASP A 105 22.74 -20.95 -17.87
C ASP A 105 21.35 -21.62 -17.97
N THR A 106 21.34 -22.94 -18.12
CA THR A 106 20.13 -23.76 -18.33
C THR A 106 20.29 -25.08 -17.59
N GLN A 107 19.20 -25.65 -17.07
CA GLN A 107 19.27 -26.92 -16.36
C GLN A 107 19.77 -28.04 -17.28
N VAL A 108 20.77 -28.79 -16.81
CA VAL A 108 21.32 -29.97 -17.48
C VAL A 108 21.04 -31.20 -16.60
N ILE A 109 20.43 -32.22 -17.19
CA ILE A 109 19.96 -33.41 -16.48
C ILE A 109 20.65 -34.64 -17.03
N PRO A 110 21.65 -35.20 -16.34
CA PRO A 110 22.24 -36.48 -16.69
C PRO A 110 21.20 -37.60 -16.62
N THR A 111 21.09 -38.37 -17.69
CA THR A 111 20.01 -39.35 -17.80
C THR A 111 20.43 -40.50 -18.69
N ASP A 112 20.13 -41.72 -18.30
CA ASP A 112 20.15 -42.87 -19.22
C ASP A 112 18.81 -42.91 -19.97
N CYS A 113 18.83 -42.50 -21.25
CA CYS A 113 17.61 -42.41 -22.04
C CYS A 113 17.14 -43.78 -22.54
N GLU A 114 18.00 -44.82 -22.49
CA GLU A 114 17.60 -46.19 -22.83
C GLU A 114 16.77 -46.81 -21.72
N ASN A 115 17.11 -46.52 -20.46
CA ASN A 115 16.44 -47.03 -19.25
C ASN A 115 15.64 -45.90 -18.54
N LEU A 116 14.91 -45.10 -19.28
CA LEU A 116 14.16 -43.97 -18.76
C LEU A 116 12.98 -44.41 -17.87
N THR A 117 12.99 -44.00 -16.61
CA THR A 117 11.93 -44.31 -15.64
C THR A 117 10.90 -43.17 -15.58
N ALA A 118 9.69 -43.46 -15.06
CA ALA A 118 8.65 -42.45 -14.84
C ALA A 118 9.14 -41.33 -13.92
N ASP A 119 9.84 -41.66 -12.84
CA ASP A 119 10.38 -40.67 -11.89
C ASP A 119 11.38 -39.71 -12.57
N LYS A 120 12.19 -40.26 -13.51
CA LYS A 120 13.14 -39.43 -14.27
C LYS A 120 12.47 -38.49 -15.24
N ILE A 121 11.38 -38.98 -15.87
CA ILE A 121 10.52 -38.14 -16.73
C ILE A 121 9.93 -36.98 -15.91
N ASP A 122 9.37 -37.27 -14.74
CA ASP A 122 8.79 -36.28 -13.85
C ASP A 122 9.86 -35.26 -13.36
N GLU A 123 11.08 -35.72 -13.08
CA GLU A 123 12.21 -34.83 -12.78
C GLU A 123 12.52 -33.88 -13.94
N ILE A 124 12.60 -34.39 -15.18
CA ILE A 124 12.87 -33.59 -16.38
C ILE A 124 11.78 -32.52 -16.56
N PHE A 125 10.51 -32.93 -16.50
CA PHE A 125 9.40 -31.97 -16.62
C PHE A 125 9.38 -30.97 -15.45
N GLY A 126 9.62 -31.42 -14.23
CA GLY A 126 9.76 -30.54 -13.07
C GLY A 126 10.80 -29.43 -13.30
N LYS A 127 11.99 -29.83 -13.82
CA LYS A 127 13.05 -28.84 -14.11
C LYS A 127 12.72 -27.92 -15.28
N VAL A 128 11.97 -28.38 -16.29
CA VAL A 128 11.46 -27.51 -17.37
C VAL A 128 10.55 -26.42 -16.80
N LEU A 129 9.72 -26.73 -15.82
CA LEU A 129 8.80 -25.77 -15.22
C LEU A 129 9.55 -24.57 -14.58
N TYR A 130 10.75 -24.78 -14.05
CA TYR A 130 11.57 -23.70 -13.49
C TYR A 130 12.16 -22.75 -14.54
N GLU A 131 12.19 -23.14 -15.83
CA GLU A 131 12.66 -22.30 -16.93
C GLU A 131 11.52 -21.48 -17.57
N PHE A 132 10.27 -21.60 -17.06
CA PHE A 132 9.15 -20.82 -17.59
C PHE A 132 9.33 -19.32 -17.30
N PRO A 133 8.98 -18.46 -18.28
CA PRO A 133 9.05 -17.02 -18.09
C PRO A 133 8.00 -16.53 -17.09
N ILE A 134 8.36 -15.51 -16.31
CA ILE A 134 7.44 -14.78 -15.44
C ILE A 134 7.00 -13.53 -16.17
N GLU A 135 5.69 -13.37 -16.35
CA GLU A 135 5.09 -12.19 -16.98
C GLU A 135 4.51 -11.22 -15.93
N ARG A 136 4.05 -11.77 -14.79
CA ARG A 136 3.40 -10.97 -13.75
C ARG A 136 3.68 -11.52 -12.36
N VAL A 137 4.03 -10.61 -11.46
CA VAL A 137 4.10 -10.89 -10.01
C VAL A 137 3.01 -10.07 -9.32
N ASN A 138 2.05 -10.74 -8.71
CA ASN A 138 0.99 -10.13 -7.91
C ASN A 138 1.39 -10.21 -6.44
N ILE A 139 1.48 -9.07 -5.79
CA ILE A 139 1.92 -8.97 -4.41
C ILE A 139 0.75 -8.48 -3.57
N SER A 140 0.46 -9.19 -2.48
CA SER A 140 -0.57 -8.85 -1.52
C SER A 140 0.05 -8.48 -0.18
N PHE A 141 -0.36 -7.35 0.38
CA PHE A 141 0.00 -6.87 1.71
C PHE A 141 -1.15 -7.06 2.70
N PRO A 142 -0.90 -6.92 4.01
CA PRO A 142 -1.96 -6.76 4.99
C PRO A 142 -2.88 -5.58 4.65
N ARG A 143 -4.19 -5.77 4.72
CA ARG A 143 -5.20 -4.79 4.27
C ARG A 143 -5.08 -3.40 4.90
N TRP A 144 -4.52 -3.30 6.10
CA TRP A 144 -4.34 -2.01 6.75
C TRP A 144 -3.35 -1.09 6.02
N VAL A 145 -2.41 -1.66 5.24
CA VAL A 145 -1.46 -0.91 4.40
C VAL A 145 -2.20 -0.12 3.31
N ASP A 146 -3.30 -0.67 2.79
CA ASP A 146 -4.11 0.02 1.78
C ASP A 146 -4.74 1.31 2.31
N GLY A 147 -5.00 1.36 3.63
CA GLY A 147 -5.55 2.53 4.32
C GLY A 147 -4.56 3.67 4.53
N LEU A 148 -3.26 3.48 4.28
CA LEU A 148 -2.24 4.49 4.44
C LEU A 148 -2.24 5.49 3.27
N PRO A 149 -1.89 6.76 3.50
CA PRO A 149 -1.65 7.72 2.43
C PRO A 149 -0.57 7.22 1.45
N GLU A 150 -0.68 7.58 0.17
CA GLU A 150 0.30 7.17 -0.85
C GLU A 150 1.72 7.67 -0.57
N THR A 151 1.84 8.80 0.13
CA THR A 151 3.11 9.41 0.53
C THR A 151 3.64 8.91 1.88
N HIS A 152 3.05 7.82 2.41
CA HIS A 152 3.50 7.29 3.70
C HIS A 152 4.82 6.53 3.52
N TRP A 153 5.79 6.81 4.40
CA TRP A 153 7.14 6.23 4.33
C TRP A 153 7.15 4.70 4.18
N LEU A 154 6.25 3.99 4.87
CA LEU A 154 6.15 2.53 4.80
C LEU A 154 5.77 2.04 3.39
N LYS A 155 4.86 2.74 2.69
CA LYS A 155 4.52 2.38 1.30
C LYS A 155 5.70 2.59 0.37
N GLU A 156 6.40 3.71 0.51
CA GLU A 156 7.59 4.01 -0.31
C GLU A 156 8.67 2.95 -0.09
N GLU A 157 8.97 2.60 1.15
CA GLU A 157 9.97 1.58 1.50
C GLU A 157 9.59 0.20 0.96
N LEU A 158 8.33 -0.23 1.14
CA LEU A 158 7.84 -1.51 0.61
C LEU A 158 7.92 -1.57 -0.92
N TYR A 159 7.56 -0.48 -1.62
CA TYR A 159 7.62 -0.45 -3.07
C TYR A 159 9.07 -0.47 -3.59
N ASP A 160 9.99 0.21 -2.91
CA ASP A 160 11.40 0.22 -3.29
C ASP A 160 12.04 -1.15 -3.05
N GLU A 161 11.80 -1.79 -1.90
CA GLU A 161 12.30 -3.15 -1.62
C GLU A 161 11.78 -4.17 -2.64
N ILE A 162 10.49 -4.11 -2.98
CA ILE A 162 9.88 -5.00 -3.97
C ILE A 162 10.48 -4.75 -5.36
N LYS A 163 10.56 -3.50 -5.77
CA LYS A 163 11.11 -3.12 -7.07
C LYS A 163 12.55 -3.61 -7.22
N ASP A 164 13.36 -3.45 -6.19
CA ASP A 164 14.74 -3.91 -6.20
C ASP A 164 14.84 -5.44 -6.19
N ALA A 165 13.98 -6.11 -5.45
CA ALA A 165 13.95 -7.57 -5.40
C ALA A 165 13.57 -8.19 -6.75
N PHE A 166 12.63 -7.59 -7.49
CA PHE A 166 12.05 -8.14 -8.72
C PHE A 166 12.56 -7.50 -10.01
N LYS A 167 13.50 -6.55 -9.96
CA LYS A 167 13.98 -5.75 -11.10
C LYS A 167 14.44 -6.55 -12.32
N ASP A 168 15.08 -7.70 -12.14
CA ASP A 168 15.72 -8.46 -13.23
C ASP A 168 15.23 -9.90 -13.32
N ILE A 169 14.06 -10.19 -12.77
CA ILE A 169 13.47 -11.52 -12.83
C ILE A 169 12.86 -11.78 -14.20
N ARG A 170 13.24 -12.93 -14.78
CA ARG A 170 12.72 -13.39 -16.07
C ARG A 170 12.11 -14.78 -16.02
N ILE A 171 12.64 -15.64 -15.17
CA ILE A 171 12.26 -17.06 -15.09
C ILE A 171 11.99 -17.49 -13.66
N LEU A 172 11.18 -18.52 -13.50
CA LEU A 172 10.71 -19.05 -12.22
C LEU A 172 11.85 -19.45 -11.27
N LYS A 173 12.92 -20.04 -11.80
CA LYS A 173 14.13 -20.45 -11.05
C LYS A 173 14.72 -19.32 -10.19
N GLN A 174 14.55 -18.08 -10.59
CA GLN A 174 15.13 -16.91 -9.90
C GLN A 174 14.30 -16.48 -8.69
N ILE A 175 13.05 -16.94 -8.59
CA ILE A 175 12.10 -16.39 -7.61
C ILE A 175 12.43 -16.77 -6.17
N ASP A 176 12.84 -18.01 -5.93
CA ASP A 176 13.15 -18.51 -4.59
C ASP A 176 14.26 -17.70 -3.91
N ASN A 177 15.31 -17.37 -4.67
CA ASN A 177 16.41 -16.54 -4.18
C ASN A 177 15.97 -15.10 -3.89
N ARG A 178 14.99 -14.58 -4.62
CA ARG A 178 14.50 -13.22 -4.45
C ARG A 178 13.55 -13.10 -3.28
N ILE A 179 12.69 -14.09 -3.11
CA ILE A 179 11.80 -14.16 -1.94
C ILE A 179 12.61 -14.30 -0.65
N THR A 180 13.66 -15.09 -0.65
CA THR A 180 14.56 -15.21 0.51
C THR A 180 15.21 -13.86 0.87
N LYS A 181 15.51 -13.02 -0.11
CA LYS A 181 16.05 -11.67 0.13
C LYS A 181 15.02 -10.70 0.71
N LEU A 182 13.73 -10.88 0.39
CA LEU A 182 12.63 -10.09 0.96
C LEU A 182 12.23 -10.52 2.37
N GLN A 183 12.80 -11.60 2.90
CA GLN A 183 12.53 -12.05 4.26
C GLN A 183 13.49 -11.39 5.25
N ASN A 184 12.97 -11.09 6.46
CA ASN A 184 13.76 -10.55 7.58
C ASN A 184 14.43 -9.20 7.25
N THR A 185 13.72 -8.33 6.54
CA THR A 185 14.09 -6.90 6.42
C THR A 185 13.60 -6.11 7.63
N GLU A 186 13.82 -4.80 7.65
CA GLU A 186 13.36 -3.94 8.74
C GLU A 186 11.83 -3.83 8.81
N VAL A 187 11.11 -4.12 7.72
CA VAL A 187 9.65 -4.00 7.60
C VAL A 187 8.96 -5.32 7.27
N ILE A 188 9.62 -6.23 6.52
CA ILE A 188 9.04 -7.50 6.07
C ILE A 188 9.49 -8.65 6.98
N SER A 189 8.51 -9.33 7.58
CA SER A 189 8.73 -10.53 8.39
C SER A 189 8.88 -11.77 7.51
N THR A 190 7.89 -12.04 6.66
CA THR A 190 7.89 -13.22 5.77
C THR A 190 7.26 -12.91 4.42
N SER A 191 7.70 -13.63 3.41
CA SER A 191 7.10 -13.64 2.08
C SER A 191 6.81 -15.07 1.65
N ILE A 192 5.58 -15.32 1.17
CA ILE A 192 5.06 -16.65 0.86
C ILE A 192 4.51 -16.66 -0.57
N ILE A 193 4.94 -17.63 -1.36
CA ILE A 193 4.32 -17.91 -2.66
C ILE A 193 3.03 -18.68 -2.41
N ASN A 194 1.90 -18.11 -2.77
CA ASN A 194 0.60 -18.75 -2.63
C ASN A 194 0.28 -19.65 -3.82
N GLU A 195 0.61 -19.18 -5.03
CA GLU A 195 0.27 -19.86 -6.28
C GLU A 195 1.21 -19.45 -7.40
N ILE A 196 1.51 -20.41 -8.27
CA ILE A 196 2.25 -20.20 -9.51
C ILE A 196 1.37 -20.70 -10.66
N GLN A 197 0.98 -19.80 -11.54
CA GLN A 197 0.16 -20.08 -12.71
C GLN A 197 1.03 -20.12 -13.96
N LEU A 198 1.54 -21.29 -14.31
CA LEU A 198 2.46 -21.48 -15.43
C LEU A 198 1.85 -21.09 -16.79
N GLY A 199 0.54 -21.32 -16.98
CA GLY A 199 -0.14 -20.98 -18.23
C GLY A 199 -0.21 -19.48 -18.53
N THR A 200 -0.15 -18.63 -17.51
CA THR A 200 -0.19 -17.17 -17.62
C THR A 200 1.12 -16.48 -17.21
N GLY A 201 2.13 -17.26 -16.77
CA GLY A 201 3.36 -16.70 -16.22
C GLY A 201 3.14 -15.83 -14.96
N SER A 202 2.06 -16.09 -14.22
CA SER A 202 1.68 -15.26 -13.07
C SER A 202 2.04 -15.94 -11.76
N ILE A 203 2.54 -15.15 -10.80
CA ILE A 203 2.87 -15.59 -9.45
C ILE A 203 2.15 -14.72 -8.45
N ASN A 204 1.51 -15.35 -7.47
CA ASN A 204 0.85 -14.67 -6.36
C ASN A 204 1.69 -14.83 -5.09
N ILE A 205 2.11 -13.71 -4.51
CA ILE A 205 2.95 -13.64 -3.31
C ILE A 205 2.21 -12.86 -2.23
N THR A 206 2.20 -13.38 -1.01
CA THR A 206 1.76 -12.64 0.17
C THR A 206 2.98 -12.21 0.99
N ILE A 207 3.06 -10.94 1.29
CA ILE A 207 4.08 -10.35 2.16
C ILE A 207 3.44 -10.07 3.51
N ASN A 208 4.02 -10.62 4.57
CA ASN A 208 3.66 -10.31 5.95
C ASN A 208 4.68 -9.34 6.53
N LEU A 209 4.18 -8.32 7.19
CA LEU A 209 4.98 -7.31 7.87
C LEU A 209 5.27 -7.73 9.32
N LEU A 210 6.20 -7.04 9.98
CA LEU A 210 6.46 -7.25 11.40
C LEU A 210 5.21 -6.89 12.23
N ASP A 211 4.88 -7.71 13.22
CA ASP A 211 3.64 -7.58 14.00
C ASP A 211 3.54 -6.23 14.76
N ASP A 212 4.66 -5.72 15.25
CA ASP A 212 4.73 -4.44 15.97
C ASP A 212 4.61 -3.22 15.05
N LEU A 213 4.86 -3.40 13.75
CA LEU A 213 4.81 -2.31 12.76
C LEU A 213 3.40 -1.73 12.62
N PHE A 214 2.38 -2.56 12.70
CA PHE A 214 0.98 -2.10 12.70
C PHE A 214 0.71 -1.10 13.81
N TYR A 215 1.10 -1.41 15.03
CA TYR A 215 0.88 -0.54 16.19
C TYR A 215 1.74 0.72 16.16
N LYS A 216 2.98 0.60 15.65
CA LYS A 216 3.87 1.74 15.46
C LYS A 216 3.27 2.77 14.50
N VAL A 217 2.82 2.31 13.33
CA VAL A 217 2.16 3.17 12.33
C VAL A 217 0.84 3.72 12.84
N LEU A 218 0.06 2.91 13.54
CA LEU A 218 -1.21 3.35 14.13
C LEU A 218 -0.98 4.46 15.16
N THR A 219 0.04 4.32 16.03
CA THR A 219 0.46 5.36 16.99
C THR A 219 0.89 6.63 16.29
N GLU A 220 1.68 6.52 15.22
CA GLU A 220 2.16 7.66 14.42
C GLU A 220 0.99 8.46 13.83
N ILE A 221 0.04 7.77 13.18
CA ILE A 221 -1.09 8.44 12.51
C ILE A 221 -2.11 8.98 13.51
N SER A 222 -2.40 8.22 14.58
CA SER A 222 -3.43 8.63 15.55
C SER A 222 -2.93 9.64 16.57
N GLY A 223 -1.62 9.73 16.80
CA GLY A 223 -1.03 10.50 17.90
C GLY A 223 -1.30 9.92 19.29
N VAL A 224 -1.89 8.71 19.36
CA VAL A 224 -2.22 8.02 20.60
C VAL A 224 -1.33 6.79 20.74
N PRO A 225 -0.62 6.59 21.85
CA PRO A 225 0.23 5.43 22.04
C PRO A 225 -0.62 4.16 22.12
N ILE A 226 -0.43 3.27 21.15
CA ILE A 226 -1.11 1.98 21.03
C ILE A 226 -0.06 0.93 20.72
N THR A 227 0.14 -0.03 21.61
CA THR A 227 1.20 -1.05 21.50
C THR A 227 0.66 -2.47 21.37
N ASN A 228 -0.62 -2.68 21.63
CA ASN A 228 -1.27 -3.99 21.62
C ASN A 228 -2.78 -3.89 21.35
N GLU A 229 -3.41 -5.03 21.11
CA GLU A 229 -4.85 -5.12 20.82
C GLU A 229 -5.72 -4.58 21.96
N GLY A 230 -5.33 -4.78 23.23
CA GLY A 230 -6.09 -4.31 24.39
C GLY A 230 -6.13 -2.77 24.45
N GLU A 231 -5.00 -2.12 24.18
CA GLU A 231 -4.92 -0.65 24.10
C GLU A 231 -5.69 -0.12 22.89
N LEU A 232 -5.60 -0.79 21.74
CA LEU A 232 -6.40 -0.45 20.57
C LEU A 232 -7.89 -0.49 20.88
N PHE A 233 -8.37 -1.57 21.53
CA PHE A 233 -9.77 -1.74 21.88
C PHE A 233 -10.24 -0.66 22.86
N SER A 234 -9.44 -0.37 23.89
CA SER A 234 -9.72 0.68 24.86
C SER A 234 -9.78 2.06 24.23
N SER A 235 -8.85 2.35 23.32
CA SER A 235 -8.81 3.61 22.56
C SER A 235 -10.03 3.76 21.66
N MET A 236 -10.45 2.68 20.97
CA MET A 236 -11.66 2.70 20.12
C MET A 236 -12.94 2.96 20.93
N ILE A 237 -13.06 2.38 22.13
CA ILE A 237 -14.18 2.66 23.03
C ILE A 237 -14.16 4.13 23.45
N SER A 238 -13.00 4.65 23.82
CA SER A 238 -12.84 6.05 24.20
C SER A 238 -13.20 6.99 23.03
N PHE A 239 -12.68 6.73 21.84
CA PHE A 239 -13.01 7.51 20.64
C PHE A 239 -14.50 7.45 20.28
N ALA A 240 -15.15 6.29 20.43
CA ALA A 240 -16.58 6.16 20.20
C ALA A 240 -17.40 7.03 21.18
N ASN A 241 -17.00 7.09 22.44
CA ASN A 241 -17.64 7.94 23.43
C ASN A 241 -17.41 9.44 23.13
N VAL A 242 -16.16 9.82 22.84
CA VAL A 242 -15.83 11.21 22.45
C VAL A 242 -16.59 11.60 21.19
N LYS A 243 -16.64 10.73 20.19
CA LYS A 243 -17.39 10.96 18.95
C LYS A 243 -18.87 11.19 19.22
N LYS A 244 -19.48 10.36 20.09
CA LYS A 244 -20.89 10.50 20.45
C LYS A 244 -21.20 11.87 21.08
N GLU A 245 -20.33 12.36 21.97
CA GLU A 245 -20.49 13.69 22.56
C GLU A 245 -20.22 14.81 21.53
N TYR A 246 -19.18 14.64 20.69
CA TYR A 246 -18.88 15.59 19.63
C TYR A 246 -20.02 15.70 18.60
N ASP A 247 -20.61 14.58 18.19
CA ASP A 247 -21.71 14.55 17.21
C ASP A 247 -22.93 15.35 17.72
N LYS A 248 -23.17 15.44 19.03
CA LYS A 248 -24.24 16.26 19.62
C LYS A 248 -24.03 17.76 19.38
N VAL A 249 -22.79 18.21 19.39
CA VAL A 249 -22.43 19.63 19.33
C VAL A 249 -21.89 20.09 17.97
N SER A 250 -21.51 19.17 17.10
CA SER A 250 -20.79 19.43 15.87
C SER A 250 -21.51 20.39 14.93
N THR A 251 -22.82 20.25 14.77
CA THR A 251 -23.65 21.15 13.94
C THR A 251 -23.67 22.56 14.51
N ALA A 252 -23.92 22.69 15.81
CA ALA A 252 -23.91 23.99 16.48
C ALA A 252 -22.55 24.67 16.40
N LEU A 253 -21.47 23.90 16.52
CA LEU A 253 -20.10 24.40 16.40
C LEU A 253 -19.80 24.92 14.98
N GLN A 254 -20.28 24.23 13.93
CA GLN A 254 -20.18 24.72 12.56
C GLN A 254 -20.98 26.01 12.35
N GLU A 255 -22.18 26.11 12.92
CA GLU A 255 -23.01 27.32 12.88
C GLU A 255 -22.33 28.50 13.57
N VAL A 256 -21.72 28.28 14.74
CA VAL A 256 -20.95 29.31 15.46
C VAL A 256 -19.80 29.82 14.60
N ASN A 257 -19.06 28.92 13.94
CA ASN A 257 -17.93 29.31 13.11
C ASN A 257 -18.34 30.12 11.87
N THR A 258 -19.53 29.87 11.33
CA THR A 258 -20.02 30.52 10.10
C THR A 258 -20.91 31.74 10.36
N LYS A 259 -21.76 31.68 11.36
CA LYS A 259 -22.80 32.70 11.66
C LYS A 259 -22.58 33.43 12.97
N GLY A 260 -21.60 33.00 13.78
CA GLY A 260 -21.35 33.54 15.12
C GLY A 260 -22.29 33.00 16.22
N TYR A 261 -23.27 32.15 15.89
CA TYR A 261 -24.24 31.60 16.81
C TYR A 261 -24.69 30.23 16.40
N GLY A 262 -24.73 29.27 17.34
CA GLY A 262 -25.16 27.88 17.12
C GLY A 262 -25.99 27.37 18.31
N ILE A 263 -26.92 26.45 18.01
CA ILE A 263 -27.82 25.86 19.01
C ILE A 263 -27.69 24.35 18.98
N VAL A 264 -27.44 23.76 20.16
CA VAL A 264 -27.58 22.31 20.36
C VAL A 264 -29.00 22.03 20.85
N SER A 265 -29.77 21.38 20.01
CA SER A 265 -31.14 20.97 20.40
C SER A 265 -31.10 19.82 21.41
N PRO A 266 -32.03 19.80 22.39
CA PRO A 266 -32.10 18.73 23.35
C PRO A 266 -32.43 17.39 22.68
N SER A 267 -31.90 16.31 23.23
CA SER A 267 -32.27 14.96 22.84
C SER A 267 -33.63 14.57 23.45
N ILE A 268 -34.26 13.53 22.90
CA ILE A 268 -35.55 13.04 23.41
C ILE A 268 -35.42 12.60 24.88
N ASP A 269 -34.29 12.05 25.25
CA ASP A 269 -34.00 11.56 26.60
C ASP A 269 -33.86 12.69 27.64
N GLU A 270 -33.63 13.93 27.20
CA GLU A 270 -33.53 15.12 28.04
C GLU A 270 -34.86 15.84 28.22
N LEU A 271 -35.91 15.41 27.52
CA LEU A 271 -37.23 15.98 27.61
C LEU A 271 -37.93 15.56 28.92
N ILE A 272 -38.25 16.52 29.74
CA ILE A 272 -39.06 16.32 30.99
C ILE A 272 -40.48 16.73 30.68
N LEU A 273 -41.42 15.76 30.68
CA LEU A 273 -42.81 16.02 30.50
C LEU A 273 -43.46 16.33 31.88
N GLU A 274 -44.13 17.46 31.98
CA GLU A 274 -44.94 17.83 33.18
C GLU A 274 -46.28 17.05 33.17
N GLU A 275 -46.94 16.98 34.33
CA GLU A 275 -48.23 16.33 34.44
C GLU A 275 -49.29 17.00 33.52
N PRO A 276 -50.07 16.23 32.77
CA PRO A 276 -51.11 16.77 31.92
C PRO A 276 -52.19 17.53 32.70
N GLU A 277 -52.43 18.76 32.27
CA GLU A 277 -53.49 19.61 32.86
C GLU A 277 -54.73 19.63 31.97
N MET A 278 -55.94 19.49 32.57
CA MET A 278 -57.18 19.72 31.84
C MET A 278 -57.43 21.22 31.69
N VAL A 279 -57.63 21.68 30.46
CA VAL A 279 -57.94 23.07 30.17
C VAL A 279 -59.32 23.20 29.53
N LYS A 280 -60.08 24.24 29.94
CA LYS A 280 -61.38 24.56 29.39
C LYS A 280 -61.28 25.81 28.52
N GLN A 281 -61.69 25.71 27.28
CA GLN A 281 -61.74 26.82 26.33
C GLN A 281 -63.20 26.97 25.81
N GLY A 282 -63.93 27.92 26.41
CA GLY A 282 -65.36 28.07 26.15
C GLY A 282 -66.17 26.86 26.62
N THR A 283 -66.85 26.17 25.72
CA THR A 283 -67.63 24.95 25.99
C THR A 283 -66.83 23.64 25.75
N ARG A 284 -65.57 23.73 25.34
CA ARG A 284 -64.74 22.57 24.98
C ARG A 284 -63.67 22.33 26.05
N TYR A 285 -63.35 21.06 26.26
CA TYR A 285 -62.27 20.65 27.14
C TYR A 285 -61.11 20.08 26.32
N GLY A 286 -59.90 20.40 26.70
CA GLY A 286 -58.66 19.93 26.10
C GLY A 286 -57.66 19.47 27.16
N VAL A 287 -56.54 18.89 26.74
CA VAL A 287 -55.41 18.54 27.60
C VAL A 287 -54.25 19.46 27.22
N LYS A 288 -53.67 20.08 28.22
CA LYS A 288 -52.43 20.86 28.08
C LYS A 288 -51.26 20.02 28.51
N LEU A 289 -50.31 19.83 27.60
CA LEU A 289 -49.05 19.15 27.84
C LEU A 289 -47.95 20.19 27.86
N ARG A 290 -47.09 20.12 28.88
CA ARG A 290 -45.87 20.96 28.94
C ARG A 290 -44.68 20.05 28.98
N ALA A 291 -43.64 20.39 28.24
CA ALA A 291 -42.35 19.75 28.26
C ALA A 291 -41.25 20.79 28.49
N LYS A 292 -40.26 20.43 29.28
CA LYS A 292 -39.03 21.20 29.48
C LYS A 292 -37.85 20.41 28.95
N ALA A 293 -36.90 21.11 28.36
CA ALA A 293 -35.69 20.51 27.88
C ALA A 293 -34.56 21.55 27.94
N PRO A 294 -33.33 21.14 28.32
CA PRO A 294 -32.17 22.01 28.25
C PRO A 294 -31.75 22.18 26.79
N SER A 295 -31.33 23.38 26.41
CA SER A 295 -30.64 23.64 25.15
C SER A 295 -29.30 24.31 25.43
N ILE A 296 -28.27 24.03 24.60
CA ILE A 296 -26.98 24.70 24.70
C ILE A 296 -26.87 25.72 23.59
N HIS A 297 -26.54 26.97 23.97
CA HIS A 297 -26.32 28.06 23.05
C HIS A 297 -24.84 28.43 23.02
N MET A 298 -24.27 28.39 21.84
CA MET A 298 -22.86 28.74 21.59
C MET A 298 -22.81 30.08 20.88
N ILE A 299 -21.99 31.00 21.39
CA ILE A 299 -21.85 32.37 20.87
C ILE A 299 -20.37 32.64 20.63
N ARG A 300 -20.04 33.12 19.43
CA ARG A 300 -18.72 33.63 19.12
C ARG A 300 -18.65 35.11 19.44
N ALA A 301 -17.75 35.50 20.33
CA ALA A 301 -17.50 36.89 20.65
C ALA A 301 -16.03 37.25 20.37
N ASP A 302 -15.79 38.39 19.76
CA ASP A 302 -14.45 38.91 19.52
C ASP A 302 -13.97 39.63 20.77
N ILE A 303 -12.83 39.22 21.27
CA ILE A 303 -12.24 39.78 22.49
C ILE A 303 -10.98 40.56 22.10
N GLU A 304 -10.95 41.84 22.46
CA GLU A 304 -9.79 42.69 22.25
C GLU A 304 -8.97 42.77 23.53
N THR A 305 -7.65 42.69 23.41
CA THR A 305 -6.72 42.95 24.52
C THR A 305 -5.67 43.97 24.12
N GLU A 306 -5.29 44.78 25.06
CA GLU A 306 -4.23 45.75 24.91
C GLU A 306 -3.11 45.40 25.93
N VAL A 307 -1.88 45.32 25.43
CA VAL A 307 -0.70 45.06 26.24
C VAL A 307 0.24 46.26 26.09
N SER A 308 0.45 47.00 27.17
CA SER A 308 1.26 48.23 27.17
C SER A 308 2.43 48.09 28.11
N PRO A 309 3.49 47.34 27.72
CA PRO A 309 4.65 47.16 28.56
C PRO A 309 5.43 48.48 28.72
N ILE A 310 5.80 48.84 29.96
CA ILE A 310 6.61 50.02 30.25
C ILE A 310 8.08 49.69 30.01
N VAL A 311 8.70 50.33 29.01
CA VAL A 311 10.05 50.01 28.52
C VAL A 311 11.17 50.87 29.14
N GLY A 312 10.84 51.96 29.79
CA GLY A 312 11.83 52.86 30.39
C GLY A 312 11.79 54.25 29.78
N SER A 313 12.89 54.75 29.19
CA SER A 313 12.92 56.10 28.60
C SER A 313 12.20 56.19 27.25
N GLU A 314 11.80 57.43 26.89
CA GLU A 314 11.16 57.70 25.60
C GLU A 314 11.97 57.17 24.42
N LYS A 315 13.30 57.33 24.45
CA LYS A 315 14.18 56.84 23.40
C LYS A 315 14.14 55.30 23.27
N GLN A 316 14.18 54.57 24.39
CA GLN A 316 14.09 53.12 24.41
C GLN A 316 12.72 52.60 23.87
N SER A 317 11.65 53.33 24.20
CA SER A 317 10.32 53.04 23.70
C SER A 317 10.23 53.23 22.17
N GLN A 318 10.83 54.31 21.64
CA GLN A 318 10.89 54.53 20.20
C GLN A 318 11.70 53.47 19.46
N GLU A 319 12.88 53.12 19.97
CA GLU A 319 13.71 52.03 19.40
C GLU A 319 12.95 50.69 19.36
N LEU A 320 12.20 50.37 20.42
CA LEU A 320 11.38 49.14 20.43
C LEU A 320 10.25 49.18 19.42
N VAL A 321 9.54 50.31 19.31
CA VAL A 321 8.43 50.47 18.32
C VAL A 321 8.97 50.36 16.90
N GLU A 322 10.11 50.99 16.58
CA GLU A 322 10.74 50.90 15.27
C GLU A 322 11.16 49.43 14.94
N SER A 323 11.72 48.72 15.93
CA SER A 323 12.07 47.30 15.77
C SER A 323 10.85 46.43 15.49
N LEU A 324 9.77 46.57 16.28
CA LEU A 324 8.54 45.83 16.11
C LEU A 324 7.83 46.13 14.77
N LEU A 325 7.83 47.41 14.35
CA LEU A 325 7.27 47.80 13.06
C LEU A 325 8.05 47.19 11.89
N SER A 326 9.38 47.18 11.97
CA SER A 326 10.22 46.54 10.96
C SER A 326 9.99 45.03 10.87
N GLU A 327 9.82 44.37 12.02
CA GLU A 327 9.49 42.93 12.04
C GLU A 327 8.09 42.66 11.46
N PHE A 328 7.11 43.50 11.79
CA PHE A 328 5.76 43.40 11.29
C PHE A 328 5.68 43.59 9.76
N GLU A 329 6.44 44.53 9.21
CA GLU A 329 6.50 44.80 7.76
C GLU A 329 7.18 43.64 6.99
N ASN A 330 8.20 43.00 7.59
CA ASN A 330 8.93 41.91 6.97
C ASN A 330 8.19 40.58 7.06
N ASP A 331 7.68 40.20 8.21
CA ASP A 331 6.90 38.97 8.41
C ASP A 331 5.94 39.12 9.61
N PRO A 332 4.64 39.39 9.35
CA PRO A 332 3.65 39.58 10.41
C PRO A 332 3.50 38.39 11.37
N LYS A 333 3.94 37.20 11.00
CA LYS A 333 3.87 36.05 11.89
C LYS A 333 5.05 35.96 12.87
N LYS A 334 6.21 36.43 12.47
CA LYS A 334 7.41 36.42 13.35
C LYS A 334 7.32 37.39 14.52
N ILE A 335 6.53 38.44 14.40
CA ILE A 335 6.34 39.39 15.50
C ILE A 335 5.84 38.73 16.78
N TRP A 336 5.10 37.64 16.67
CA TRP A 336 4.61 36.87 17.81
C TRP A 336 5.72 36.21 18.64
N GLU A 337 6.89 35.95 18.02
CA GLU A 337 8.08 35.38 18.65
C GLU A 337 9.01 36.40 19.23
N SER A 338 8.78 37.72 18.93
CA SER A 338 9.61 38.83 19.43
C SER A 338 9.59 38.87 20.93
N ASN A 339 10.78 38.93 21.53
CA ASN A 339 10.96 38.91 22.99
C ASN A 339 10.86 40.31 23.56
N ILE A 340 9.91 40.53 24.45
CA ILE A 340 9.72 41.77 25.20
C ILE A 340 9.87 41.45 26.69
N PHE A 341 10.96 41.88 27.32
CA PHE A 341 11.25 41.63 28.73
C PHE A 341 11.27 40.16 29.18
N GLY A 342 11.79 39.27 28.34
CA GLY A 342 11.94 37.85 28.69
C GLY A 342 10.71 37.00 28.40
N LYS A 343 9.65 37.58 27.84
CA LYS A 343 8.47 36.90 27.36
C LYS A 343 8.25 37.18 25.87
N SER A 344 7.72 36.24 25.11
CA SER A 344 7.31 36.49 23.75
C SER A 344 6.07 37.40 23.69
N LEU A 345 5.90 38.17 22.61
CA LEU A 345 4.68 38.94 22.39
C LEU A 345 3.43 38.07 22.47
N HIS A 346 3.50 36.86 21.93
CA HIS A 346 2.44 35.86 22.01
C HIS A 346 2.06 35.55 23.47
N GLU A 347 3.03 35.31 24.33
CA GLU A 347 2.77 35.02 25.76
C GLU A 347 2.10 36.22 26.47
N LEU A 348 2.59 37.44 26.23
CA LEU A 348 2.05 38.67 26.85
C LEU A 348 0.59 38.90 26.40
N VAL A 349 0.30 38.75 25.10
CA VAL A 349 -1.05 38.93 24.58
C VAL A 349 -1.98 37.83 25.06
N ASN A 350 -1.50 36.59 25.14
CA ASN A 350 -2.28 35.48 25.66
C ASN A 350 -2.62 35.62 27.12
N GLU A 351 -1.67 36.06 27.97
CA GLU A 351 -1.95 36.40 29.38
C GLU A 351 -3.02 37.49 29.52
N GLY A 352 -2.95 38.53 28.66
CA GLY A 352 -3.95 39.61 28.62
C GLY A 352 -5.33 39.10 28.25
N LEU A 353 -5.43 38.24 27.21
CA LEU A 353 -6.67 37.62 26.80
C LEU A 353 -7.24 36.68 27.87
N GLN A 354 -6.43 35.80 28.45
CA GLN A 354 -6.85 34.90 29.50
C GLN A 354 -7.39 35.65 30.71
N THR A 355 -6.74 36.77 31.10
CA THR A 355 -7.19 37.61 32.20
C THR A 355 -8.56 38.24 31.93
N LYS A 356 -8.87 38.62 30.69
CA LYS A 356 -10.19 39.13 30.31
C LYS A 356 -11.25 38.04 30.23
N LEU A 357 -10.92 36.87 29.69
CA LEU A 357 -11.80 35.70 29.61
C LEU A 357 -12.25 35.22 31.00
N MET A 358 -11.33 35.19 31.96
CA MET A 358 -11.57 34.76 33.32
C MET A 358 -12.30 35.81 34.21
N LYS A 359 -12.48 37.02 33.69
CA LYS A 359 -13.09 38.12 34.44
C LYS A 359 -14.59 38.28 34.28
N MET A 360 -15.28 37.37 33.52
CA MET A 360 -16.73 37.44 33.50
C MET A 360 -17.29 36.97 34.84
N PRO A 361 -17.89 37.84 35.64
CA PRO A 361 -18.41 37.46 36.95
C PRO A 361 -19.53 36.43 36.84
N GLU A 362 -19.70 35.58 37.86
CA GLU A 362 -20.73 34.56 37.88
C GLU A 362 -22.14 35.15 37.73
N ASP A 363 -22.42 36.28 38.41
CA ASP A 363 -23.67 37.01 38.30
C ASP A 363 -23.97 37.55 36.90
N ALA A 364 -22.92 37.90 36.11
CA ALA A 364 -23.09 38.28 34.72
C ALA A 364 -23.42 37.06 33.83
N GLN A 365 -22.83 35.91 34.13
CA GLN A 365 -23.13 34.64 33.42
C GLN A 365 -24.60 34.20 33.70
N GLU A 366 -25.03 34.25 34.95
CA GLU A 366 -26.45 33.94 35.37
C GLU A 366 -27.41 34.87 34.66
N LYS A 367 -27.16 36.19 34.65
CA LYS A 367 -28.04 37.15 33.96
C LYS A 367 -28.14 36.93 32.47
N LEU A 368 -27.03 36.55 31.83
CA LEU A 368 -27.05 36.19 30.41
C LEU A 368 -27.93 34.96 30.15
N GLN A 369 -27.78 33.92 30.99
CA GLN A 369 -28.59 32.70 30.93
C GLN A 369 -30.06 33.04 31.11
N GLU A 370 -30.45 33.72 32.18
CA GLU A 370 -31.86 34.12 32.46
C GLU A 370 -32.45 34.96 31.33
N THR A 371 -31.64 35.85 30.74
CA THR A 371 -32.10 36.67 29.62
C THR A 371 -32.37 35.84 28.38
N LEU A 372 -31.47 34.88 28.07
CA LEU A 372 -31.61 33.96 26.97
C LEU A 372 -32.84 33.07 27.13
N GLU A 373 -33.04 32.50 28.33
CA GLU A 373 -34.24 31.70 28.67
C GLU A 373 -35.53 32.48 28.47
N ARG A 374 -35.56 33.75 28.90
CA ARG A 374 -36.73 34.63 28.73
C ARG A 374 -37.03 34.91 27.26
N ILE A 375 -35.97 35.22 26.47
CA ILE A 375 -36.12 35.47 25.01
C ILE A 375 -36.71 34.25 24.32
N ILE A 376 -36.23 33.04 24.67
CA ILE A 376 -36.65 31.80 24.01
C ILE A 376 -38.08 31.42 24.44
N ASN A 377 -38.42 31.53 25.73
CA ASN A 377 -39.69 31.06 26.26
C ASN A 377 -40.84 32.05 26.04
N GLU A 378 -40.59 33.36 26.13
CA GLU A 378 -41.59 34.39 26.04
C GLU A 378 -41.70 35.06 24.66
N GLY A 379 -40.71 34.85 23.81
CA GLY A 379 -40.59 35.47 22.52
C GLY A 379 -40.07 36.92 22.61
N SER A 380 -39.38 37.38 21.54
CA SER A 380 -38.74 38.70 21.46
C SER A 380 -39.78 39.80 21.10
N GLY A 381 -40.83 39.96 21.88
CA GLY A 381 -41.85 41.00 21.69
C GLY A 381 -41.46 42.40 22.15
N GLY A 382 -40.23 42.63 22.63
CA GLY A 382 -39.78 43.90 23.18
C GLY A 382 -38.31 44.17 23.02
N LEU A 383 -37.87 45.40 23.33
CA LEU A 383 -36.50 45.85 23.35
C LEU A 383 -35.72 45.02 24.40
N ILE A 384 -34.71 44.28 23.98
CA ILE A 384 -33.87 43.52 24.93
C ILE A 384 -32.84 44.51 25.49
N CYS A 385 -33.00 44.86 26.77
CA CYS A 385 -32.01 45.60 27.49
C CYS A 385 -31.35 44.71 28.54
N ILE A 386 -30.09 44.35 28.29
CA ILE A 386 -29.26 43.62 29.27
C ILE A 386 -28.51 44.69 30.10
N ILE A 387 -28.94 44.90 31.33
CA ILE A 387 -28.19 45.74 32.29
C ILE A 387 -27.33 44.80 33.11
N LEU A 388 -26.05 44.80 32.84
CA LEU A 388 -25.01 44.07 33.58
C LEU A 388 -24.64 44.85 34.88
#